data_e8342adc96af2cd947b2ee483d2f51b4
#
_entry.id   e8342adc96af2cd947b2ee483d2f51b4
#
_cell.length_a   1.000
_cell.length_b   1.000
_cell.length_c   1.000
_cell.angle_alpha   90.00
_cell.angle_beta   90.00
_cell.angle_gamma   90.00
#
_symmetry.space_group_name_H-M   'P 1'
#
loop_
_entity.id
_entity.type
_entity.pdbx_description
1 polymer ?
#
loop_
_entity_poly.entity_id
_entity_poly.type
_entity_poly.pdbx_seq_one_letter_code
_entity_poly.pdbx_strand_id
1 'polypeptide(L)'
;MSETVDALVQDLSSRDRTVSSGAQDALAALGAEGVDQLLPHTLDAPKKYVRRDVQSIIEGFGGAALPRLRNIRREGPGRVRGKALEILVDMGGPEALDEVDQRAVERLVRIKLLNEREVSVPAEAGRWLAFPADRLQDVVSTFGLHHVRPVTTVTGVAAATKATDALDFQDSQGETQRAYRVFITPEFENWRAEGPIKNWRMLWGNSFLDELWGFGLATELSKPCGEAHFYILDPYNDSECWHIARNGHVVRSYGTYAEPQFVGERLPFEVQYLEIAGDEEEAEKYAEGVPDAFTAADNLSIGPGPMLAEDTHGPGWLATTHPDAPHTRFKGALPI
;
A
#
# COMPACT_ATOMS: atom_id res chain seq x y z
N MET A 1 -16.32 16.37 -33.75
CA MET A 1 -16.36 15.73 -32.41
C MET A 1 -14.95 15.62 -31.79
N SER A 2 -13.91 15.28 -32.54
CA SER A 2 -12.52 15.20 -32.01
C SER A 2 -12.04 16.55 -31.44
N GLU A 3 -12.29 17.64 -32.17
CA GLU A 3 -11.90 18.99 -31.75
C GLU A 3 -12.54 19.42 -30.41
N THR A 4 -13.73 18.93 -30.15
CA THR A 4 -14.45 19.19 -28.90
C THR A 4 -13.82 18.48 -27.69
N VAL A 5 -13.34 17.24 -27.84
CA VAL A 5 -12.71 16.49 -26.74
C VAL A 5 -11.36 17.10 -26.40
N ASP A 6 -10.52 17.45 -27.40
CA ASP A 6 -9.24 18.12 -27.16
C ASP A 6 -9.41 19.44 -26.42
N ALA A 7 -10.40 20.25 -26.78
CA ALA A 7 -10.71 21.50 -26.09
C ALA A 7 -11.13 21.26 -24.63
N LEU A 8 -12.02 20.30 -24.38
CA LEU A 8 -12.44 19.94 -23.02
C LEU A 8 -11.28 19.40 -22.17
N VAL A 9 -10.41 18.59 -22.74
CA VAL A 9 -9.20 18.11 -22.02
C VAL A 9 -8.26 19.29 -21.68
N GLN A 10 -8.16 20.28 -22.56
CA GLN A 10 -7.41 21.50 -22.25
C GLN A 10 -8.06 22.30 -21.11
N ASP A 11 -9.39 22.40 -21.10
CA ASP A 11 -10.18 23.11 -20.11
C ASP A 11 -10.10 22.46 -18.71
N LEU A 12 -9.82 21.16 -18.59
CA LEU A 12 -9.48 20.52 -17.30
C LEU A 12 -8.28 21.21 -16.61
N SER A 13 -7.44 21.90 -17.36
CA SER A 13 -6.31 22.63 -16.82
C SER A 13 -6.58 24.08 -16.46
N SER A 14 -7.82 24.55 -16.60
CA SER A 14 -8.24 25.92 -16.28
C SER A 14 -8.09 26.22 -14.79
N ARG A 15 -7.69 27.44 -14.49
CA ARG A 15 -7.71 27.96 -13.11
C ARG A 15 -9.14 28.34 -12.65
N ASP A 16 -10.02 28.57 -13.59
CA ASP A 16 -11.43 28.79 -13.31
C ASP A 16 -12.10 27.44 -13.03
N ARG A 17 -12.54 27.28 -11.78
CA ARG A 17 -13.15 26.04 -11.29
C ARG A 17 -14.45 25.71 -12.02
N THR A 18 -15.21 26.72 -12.49
CA THR A 18 -16.43 26.51 -13.25
C THR A 18 -16.12 25.89 -14.61
N VAL A 19 -15.09 26.38 -15.27
CA VAL A 19 -14.64 25.85 -16.57
C VAL A 19 -14.11 24.42 -16.41
N SER A 20 -13.24 24.18 -15.43
CA SER A 20 -12.65 22.84 -15.24
C SER A 20 -13.70 21.79 -14.82
N SER A 21 -14.64 22.15 -13.94
CA SER A 21 -15.74 21.27 -13.55
C SER A 21 -16.71 21.00 -14.72
N GLY A 22 -17.07 22.02 -15.48
CA GLY A 22 -17.91 21.86 -16.68
C GLY A 22 -17.27 20.96 -17.73
N ALA A 23 -15.96 21.07 -17.92
CA ALA A 23 -15.21 20.19 -18.82
C ALA A 23 -15.20 18.73 -18.30
N GLN A 24 -15.04 18.54 -17.00
CA GLN A 24 -15.08 17.20 -16.38
C GLN A 24 -16.47 16.55 -16.58
N ASP A 25 -17.55 17.29 -16.34
CA ASP A 25 -18.92 16.81 -16.52
C ASP A 25 -19.20 16.47 -17.98
N ALA A 26 -18.77 17.33 -18.92
CA ALA A 26 -18.94 17.11 -20.34
C ALA A 26 -18.15 15.87 -20.86
N LEU A 27 -16.93 15.65 -20.37
CA LEU A 27 -16.16 14.47 -20.70
C LEU A 27 -16.75 13.20 -20.08
N ALA A 28 -17.25 13.27 -18.85
CA ALA A 28 -17.96 12.18 -18.19
C ALA A 28 -19.26 11.80 -18.91
N ALA A 29 -19.96 12.77 -19.51
CA ALA A 29 -21.17 12.54 -20.28
C ALA A 29 -20.95 11.76 -21.59
N LEU A 30 -19.71 11.63 -22.07
CA LEU A 30 -19.37 10.79 -23.24
C LEU A 30 -19.63 9.29 -22.98
N GLY A 31 -19.58 8.87 -21.73
CA GLY A 31 -19.73 7.47 -21.34
C GLY A 31 -18.65 6.56 -21.96
N ALA A 32 -18.91 5.26 -21.97
CA ALA A 32 -17.97 4.26 -22.46
C ALA A 32 -17.55 4.43 -23.93
N GLU A 33 -18.40 5.03 -24.75
CA GLU A 33 -18.08 5.33 -26.17
C GLU A 33 -16.99 6.40 -26.31
N GLY A 34 -16.78 7.22 -25.29
CA GLY A 34 -15.71 8.21 -25.22
C GLY A 34 -14.32 7.64 -24.99
N VAL A 35 -14.20 6.38 -24.58
CA VAL A 35 -12.91 5.76 -24.20
C VAL A 35 -11.85 5.88 -25.29
N ASP A 36 -12.21 5.65 -26.56
CA ASP A 36 -11.26 5.74 -27.70
C ASP A 36 -10.68 7.14 -27.87
N GLN A 37 -11.48 8.16 -27.57
CA GLN A 37 -11.09 9.55 -27.71
C GLN A 37 -10.28 10.02 -26.48
N LEU A 38 -10.63 9.54 -25.29
CA LEU A 38 -10.03 9.95 -24.03
C LEU A 38 -8.69 9.25 -23.76
N LEU A 39 -8.57 7.97 -24.11
CA LEU A 39 -7.42 7.15 -23.72
C LEU A 39 -6.07 7.72 -24.20
N PRO A 40 -5.91 8.28 -25.42
CA PRO A 40 -4.66 8.93 -25.81
C PRO A 40 -4.25 10.08 -24.90
N HIS A 41 -5.20 10.85 -24.38
CA HIS A 41 -4.93 11.98 -23.49
C HIS A 41 -4.39 11.57 -22.11
N THR A 42 -4.60 10.33 -21.68
CA THR A 42 -3.95 9.80 -20.47
C THR A 42 -2.43 9.70 -20.61
N LEU A 43 -1.93 9.71 -21.85
CA LEU A 43 -0.49 9.68 -22.18
C LEU A 43 0.03 11.04 -22.61
N ASP A 44 -0.73 11.75 -23.42
CA ASP A 44 -0.27 12.89 -24.20
C ASP A 44 -0.59 14.25 -23.60
N ALA A 45 -1.54 14.35 -22.66
CA ALA A 45 -1.84 15.61 -22.00
C ALA A 45 -0.59 16.17 -21.29
N PRO A 46 -0.27 17.46 -21.47
CA PRO A 46 1.00 18.04 -21.04
C PRO A 46 1.20 18.02 -19.52
N LYS A 47 0.11 18.12 -18.75
CA LYS A 47 0.16 18.16 -17.29
C LYS A 47 -0.20 16.82 -16.68
N LYS A 48 0.63 16.33 -15.75
CA LYS A 48 0.45 15.03 -15.08
C LYS A 48 -0.93 14.89 -14.40
N TYR A 49 -1.42 15.94 -13.77
CA TYR A 49 -2.73 15.91 -13.11
C TYR A 49 -3.87 15.78 -14.13
N VAL A 50 -3.80 16.45 -15.31
CA VAL A 50 -4.80 16.29 -16.38
C VAL A 50 -4.85 14.86 -16.89
N ARG A 51 -3.68 14.21 -17.07
CA ARG A 51 -3.62 12.80 -17.47
C ARG A 51 -4.34 11.91 -16.46
N ARG A 52 -4.14 12.18 -15.16
CA ARG A 52 -4.81 11.45 -14.08
C ARG A 52 -6.32 11.73 -14.05
N ASP A 53 -6.73 12.97 -14.25
CA ASP A 53 -8.14 13.33 -14.26
C ASP A 53 -8.87 12.66 -15.44
N VAL A 54 -8.28 12.63 -16.63
CA VAL A 54 -8.83 11.88 -17.78
C VAL A 54 -8.90 10.37 -17.50
N GLN A 55 -7.89 9.79 -16.86
CA GLN A 55 -7.94 8.39 -16.43
C GLN A 55 -9.09 8.16 -15.44
N SER A 56 -9.26 9.02 -14.45
CA SER A 56 -10.35 8.91 -13.46
C SER A 56 -11.74 9.02 -14.14
N ILE A 57 -11.88 9.83 -15.20
CA ILE A 57 -13.12 9.91 -15.98
C ILE A 57 -13.39 8.56 -16.67
N ILE A 58 -12.38 7.95 -17.31
CA ILE A 58 -12.53 6.63 -17.94
C ILE A 58 -12.92 5.57 -16.90
N GLU A 59 -12.26 5.57 -15.75
CA GLU A 59 -12.56 4.66 -14.63
C GLU A 59 -13.99 4.88 -14.11
N GLY A 60 -14.47 6.12 -14.10
CA GLY A 60 -15.83 6.48 -13.73
C GLY A 60 -16.92 5.87 -14.63
N PHE A 61 -16.61 5.45 -15.84
CA PHE A 61 -17.53 4.71 -16.71
C PHE A 61 -17.78 3.27 -16.21
N GLY A 62 -17.03 2.79 -15.25
CA GLY A 62 -17.20 1.49 -14.61
C GLY A 62 -17.11 0.33 -15.61
N GLY A 63 -17.84 -0.75 -15.33
CA GLY A 63 -17.85 -1.96 -16.14
C GLY A 63 -18.19 -1.76 -17.62
N ALA A 64 -18.89 -0.67 -17.98
CA ALA A 64 -19.24 -0.36 -19.37
C ALA A 64 -17.99 -0.05 -20.24
N ALA A 65 -16.90 0.46 -19.65
CA ALA A 65 -15.67 0.75 -20.38
C ALA A 65 -14.83 -0.50 -20.67
N LEU A 66 -14.97 -1.58 -19.93
CA LEU A 66 -14.12 -2.78 -20.04
C LEU A 66 -14.10 -3.42 -21.44
N PRO A 67 -15.24 -3.62 -22.13
CA PRO A 67 -15.22 -4.18 -23.49
C PRO A 67 -14.42 -3.32 -24.47
N ARG A 68 -14.53 -2.00 -24.33
CA ARG A 68 -13.84 -1.04 -25.21
C ARG A 68 -12.33 -1.04 -24.94
N LEU A 69 -11.95 -1.00 -23.69
CA LEU A 69 -10.54 -1.10 -23.29
C LEU A 69 -9.90 -2.42 -23.75
N ARG A 70 -10.62 -3.56 -23.66
CA ARG A 70 -10.15 -4.86 -24.19
C ARG A 70 -9.95 -4.80 -25.72
N ASN A 71 -10.84 -4.16 -26.44
CA ASN A 71 -10.68 -4.00 -27.88
C ASN A 71 -9.44 -3.15 -28.22
N ILE A 72 -9.26 -2.00 -27.55
CA ILE A 72 -8.08 -1.15 -27.73
C ILE A 72 -6.80 -1.89 -27.34
N ARG A 73 -6.82 -2.69 -26.28
CA ARG A 73 -5.69 -3.52 -25.88
C ARG A 73 -5.25 -4.48 -26.99
N ARG A 74 -6.19 -5.04 -27.77
CA ARG A 74 -5.91 -5.99 -28.86
C ARG A 74 -5.52 -5.28 -30.14
N GLU A 75 -6.25 -4.27 -30.54
CA GLU A 75 -6.22 -3.69 -31.89
C GLU A 75 -5.70 -2.25 -31.94
N GLY A 76 -5.58 -1.57 -30.80
CA GLY A 76 -5.16 -0.18 -30.74
C GLY A 76 -3.69 0.05 -31.08
N PRO A 77 -3.25 1.31 -31.24
CA PRO A 77 -1.85 1.67 -31.42
C PRO A 77 -0.96 1.21 -30.25
N GLY A 78 0.30 0.87 -30.53
CA GLY A 78 1.19 0.18 -29.59
C GLY A 78 1.27 0.79 -28.18
N ARG A 79 1.49 2.12 -28.06
CA ARG A 79 1.57 2.80 -26.75
C ARG A 79 0.22 2.84 -26.02
N VAL A 80 -0.87 2.98 -26.75
CA VAL A 80 -2.22 3.03 -26.19
C VAL A 80 -2.64 1.66 -25.68
N ARG A 81 -2.16 0.56 -26.27
CA ARG A 81 -2.40 -0.81 -25.79
C ARG A 81 -1.85 -1.03 -24.38
N GLY A 82 -0.66 -0.50 -24.08
CA GLY A 82 -0.08 -0.58 -22.74
C GLY A 82 -0.95 0.13 -21.72
N LYS A 83 -1.41 1.33 -22.06
CA LYS A 83 -2.27 2.12 -21.17
C LYS A 83 -3.67 1.51 -20.99
N ALA A 84 -4.22 0.91 -22.05
CA ALA A 84 -5.48 0.16 -21.94
C ALA A 84 -5.35 -1.03 -20.98
N LEU A 85 -4.22 -1.77 -21.03
CA LEU A 85 -3.95 -2.86 -20.11
C LEU A 85 -3.87 -2.36 -18.65
N GLU A 86 -3.13 -1.27 -18.41
CA GLU A 86 -3.01 -0.64 -17.10
C GLU A 86 -4.40 -0.30 -16.52
N ILE A 87 -5.22 0.43 -17.29
CA ILE A 87 -6.57 0.83 -16.84
C ILE A 87 -7.50 -0.39 -16.66
N LEU A 88 -7.42 -1.41 -17.53
CA LEU A 88 -8.18 -2.64 -17.35
C LEU A 88 -7.88 -3.30 -16.00
N VAL A 89 -6.61 -3.36 -15.64
CA VAL A 89 -6.16 -3.92 -14.38
C VAL A 89 -6.63 -3.07 -13.19
N ASP A 90 -6.52 -1.73 -13.30
CA ASP A 90 -6.94 -0.80 -12.25
C ASP A 90 -8.47 -0.88 -12.01
N MET A 91 -9.25 -1.05 -13.07
CA MET A 91 -10.71 -1.07 -12.98
C MET A 91 -11.29 -2.41 -12.56
N GLY A 92 -10.72 -3.52 -12.99
CA GLY A 92 -11.35 -4.82 -12.84
C GLY A 92 -10.42 -5.93 -12.37
N GLY A 93 -9.16 -5.60 -12.05
CA GLY A 93 -8.18 -6.58 -11.59
C GLY A 93 -7.98 -7.75 -12.58
N PRO A 94 -7.53 -8.91 -12.08
CA PRO A 94 -7.28 -10.08 -12.92
C PRO A 94 -8.48 -10.57 -13.73
N GLU A 95 -9.71 -10.39 -13.24
CA GLU A 95 -10.93 -10.85 -13.93
C GLU A 95 -11.31 -9.97 -15.14
N ALA A 96 -10.80 -8.74 -15.20
CA ALA A 96 -10.96 -7.90 -16.39
C ALA A 96 -10.09 -8.38 -17.56
N LEU A 97 -9.07 -9.20 -17.28
CA LEU A 97 -8.07 -9.68 -18.23
C LEU A 97 -8.46 -11.06 -18.78
N ASP A 98 -8.19 -11.28 -20.06
CA ASP A 98 -8.17 -12.63 -20.61
C ASP A 98 -6.84 -13.33 -20.23
N GLU A 99 -6.75 -14.64 -20.50
CA GLU A 99 -5.55 -15.43 -20.15
C GLU A 99 -4.25 -14.90 -20.79
N VAL A 100 -4.34 -14.28 -21.99
CA VAL A 100 -3.18 -13.72 -22.67
C VAL A 100 -2.67 -12.49 -21.94
N ASP A 101 -3.59 -11.62 -21.52
CA ASP A 101 -3.27 -10.42 -20.79
C ASP A 101 -2.83 -10.73 -19.34
N GLN A 102 -3.41 -11.73 -18.69
CA GLN A 102 -2.94 -12.22 -17.39
C GLN A 102 -1.48 -12.67 -17.46
N ARG A 103 -1.12 -13.49 -18.45
CA ARG A 103 0.27 -13.92 -18.68
C ARG A 103 1.19 -12.75 -19.01
N ALA A 104 0.69 -11.73 -19.72
CA ALA A 104 1.47 -10.53 -20.03
C ALA A 104 1.77 -9.73 -18.76
N VAL A 105 0.79 -9.55 -17.87
CA VAL A 105 0.97 -8.89 -16.58
C VAL A 105 1.96 -9.65 -15.69
N GLU A 106 1.76 -10.96 -15.53
CA GLU A 106 2.68 -11.81 -14.76
C GLU A 106 4.12 -11.76 -15.28
N ARG A 107 4.27 -11.73 -16.61
CA ARG A 107 5.59 -11.55 -17.22
C ARG A 107 6.19 -10.19 -16.92
N LEU A 108 5.40 -9.11 -16.99
CA LEU A 108 5.88 -7.76 -16.68
C LEU A 108 6.27 -7.64 -15.21
N VAL A 109 5.48 -8.20 -14.30
CA VAL A 109 5.83 -8.26 -12.87
C VAL A 109 7.16 -8.97 -12.67
N ARG A 110 7.34 -10.17 -13.27
CA ARG A 110 8.61 -10.92 -13.16
C ARG A 110 9.82 -10.14 -13.71
N ILE A 111 9.65 -9.41 -14.83
CA ILE A 111 10.72 -8.59 -15.40
C ILE A 111 11.04 -7.41 -14.49
N LYS A 112 10.03 -6.75 -13.94
CA LYS A 112 10.23 -5.59 -13.07
C LYS A 112 10.83 -5.98 -11.72
N LEU A 113 10.45 -7.11 -11.14
CA LEU A 113 11.05 -7.63 -9.91
C LEU A 113 12.57 -7.78 -10.02
N LEU A 114 13.10 -8.20 -11.18
CA LEU A 114 14.54 -8.33 -11.40
C LEU A 114 15.29 -6.99 -11.47
N ASN A 115 14.56 -5.91 -11.76
CA ASN A 115 15.11 -4.57 -11.98
C ASN A 115 14.60 -3.54 -10.98
N GLU A 116 13.87 -3.95 -9.97
CA GLU A 116 13.41 -3.08 -8.90
C GLU A 116 14.62 -2.68 -8.05
N ARG A 117 15.06 -1.44 -8.20
CA ARG A 117 16.34 -0.96 -7.63
C ARG A 117 16.16 -0.15 -6.35
N GLU A 118 15.15 0.63 -6.33
CA GLU A 118 14.85 1.51 -5.21
C GLU A 118 13.37 1.38 -4.89
N VAL A 119 13.09 1.02 -3.67
CA VAL A 119 11.74 0.77 -3.22
C VAL A 119 11.45 1.74 -2.10
N SER A 120 10.39 2.52 -2.24
CA SER A 120 9.96 3.42 -1.20
C SER A 120 8.57 3.02 -0.71
N VAL A 121 8.47 2.73 0.57
CA VAL A 121 7.18 2.66 1.27
C VAL A 121 6.92 4.04 1.86
N PRO A 122 5.70 4.61 1.71
CA PRO A 122 5.41 5.93 2.24
C PRO A 122 5.71 6.02 3.73
N ALA A 123 6.50 7.02 4.11
CA ALA A 123 6.90 7.24 5.49
C ALA A 123 5.89 8.09 6.27
N GLU A 124 5.09 8.89 5.57
CA GLU A 124 4.14 9.81 6.18
C GLU A 124 2.83 9.08 6.54
N ALA A 125 2.37 9.25 7.78
CA ALA A 125 1.09 8.75 8.28
C ALA A 125 0.88 7.24 8.03
N GLY A 126 1.76 6.40 8.57
CA GLY A 126 1.75 4.95 8.35
C GLY A 126 1.64 4.11 9.62
N ARG A 127 1.08 2.91 9.43
CA ARG A 127 1.11 1.82 10.38
C ARG A 127 1.77 0.63 9.73
N TRP A 128 2.68 0.00 10.42
CA TRP A 128 3.32 -1.21 9.91
C TRP A 128 3.62 -2.21 11.02
N LEU A 129 3.69 -3.47 10.60
CA LEU A 129 4.02 -4.58 11.47
C LEU A 129 5.26 -5.27 10.91
N ALA A 130 6.35 -5.27 11.67
CA ALA A 130 7.60 -5.91 11.29
C ALA A 130 7.69 -7.31 11.90
N PHE A 131 8.24 -8.26 11.15
CA PHE A 131 8.43 -9.65 11.57
C PHE A 131 9.65 -10.28 10.86
N PRO A 132 10.27 -11.34 11.44
CA PRO A 132 11.41 -12.01 10.82
C PRO A 132 11.11 -12.54 9.43
N ALA A 133 12.00 -12.32 8.48
CA ALA A 133 11.74 -12.55 7.04
C ALA A 133 11.43 -14.01 6.69
N ASP A 134 12.00 -14.97 7.44
CA ASP A 134 11.78 -16.41 7.27
C ASP A 134 10.40 -16.89 7.78
N ARG A 135 9.60 -16.00 8.41
CA ARG A 135 8.32 -16.31 9.03
C ARG A 135 7.09 -15.92 8.19
N LEU A 136 7.26 -15.75 6.88
CA LEU A 136 6.15 -15.38 5.99
C LEU A 136 4.94 -16.30 6.10
N GLN A 137 5.14 -17.61 6.19
CA GLN A 137 4.02 -18.58 6.28
C GLN A 137 3.28 -18.48 7.62
N ASP A 138 4.00 -18.16 8.70
CA ASP A 138 3.39 -17.93 10.01
C ASP A 138 2.48 -16.69 9.97
N VAL A 139 2.90 -15.63 9.30
CA VAL A 139 2.07 -14.42 9.07
C VAL A 139 0.82 -14.75 8.25
N VAL A 140 0.98 -15.47 7.14
CA VAL A 140 -0.14 -15.91 6.28
C VAL A 140 -1.15 -16.72 7.09
N SER A 141 -0.67 -17.64 7.91
CA SER A 141 -1.52 -18.54 8.72
C SER A 141 -2.18 -17.78 9.87
N THR A 142 -1.44 -16.94 10.60
CA THR A 142 -1.94 -16.20 11.77
C THR A 142 -3.05 -15.22 11.41
N PHE A 143 -2.93 -14.54 10.29
CA PHE A 143 -3.90 -13.55 9.84
C PHE A 143 -4.92 -14.10 8.83
N GLY A 144 -4.88 -15.40 8.53
CA GLY A 144 -5.79 -16.01 7.57
C GLY A 144 -5.71 -15.32 6.20
N LEU A 145 -4.49 -15.08 5.70
CA LEU A 145 -4.31 -14.38 4.44
C LEU A 145 -4.55 -15.33 3.26
N HIS A 146 -5.31 -14.84 2.31
CA HIS A 146 -5.71 -15.55 1.10
C HIS A 146 -5.15 -14.87 -0.15
N HIS A 147 -5.11 -15.63 -1.26
CA HIS A 147 -4.72 -15.11 -2.59
C HIS A 147 -3.32 -14.48 -2.61
N VAL A 148 -2.42 -15.04 -1.81
CA VAL A 148 -1.05 -14.57 -1.69
C VAL A 148 -0.32 -14.70 -3.02
N ARG A 149 0.17 -13.58 -3.55
CA ARG A 149 0.86 -13.53 -4.84
C ARG A 149 2.06 -12.58 -4.81
N PRO A 150 3.13 -12.90 -5.57
CA PRO A 150 4.29 -12.02 -5.66
C PRO A 150 3.93 -10.74 -6.43
N VAL A 151 4.44 -9.61 -5.95
CA VAL A 151 4.27 -8.29 -6.55
C VAL A 151 5.54 -7.45 -6.39
N THR A 152 5.67 -6.41 -7.24
CA THR A 152 6.66 -5.36 -6.99
C THR A 152 6.24 -4.52 -5.78
N THR A 153 7.18 -3.84 -5.15
CA THR A 153 6.86 -2.96 -4.03
C THR A 153 5.98 -1.80 -4.46
N VAL A 154 6.23 -1.24 -5.65
CA VAL A 154 5.37 -0.18 -6.23
C VAL A 154 3.91 -0.65 -6.33
N THR A 155 3.69 -1.86 -6.84
CA THR A 155 2.35 -2.48 -6.92
C THR A 155 1.77 -2.72 -5.53
N GLY A 156 2.55 -3.29 -4.62
CA GLY A 156 2.10 -3.62 -3.27
C GLY A 156 1.67 -2.39 -2.49
N VAL A 157 2.49 -1.35 -2.48
CA VAL A 157 2.18 -0.07 -1.82
C VAL A 157 0.94 0.58 -2.41
N ALA A 158 0.84 0.67 -3.75
CA ALA A 158 -0.32 1.27 -4.39
C ALA A 158 -1.62 0.50 -4.07
N ALA A 159 -1.55 -0.83 -3.99
CA ALA A 159 -2.70 -1.68 -3.69
C ALA A 159 -3.13 -1.67 -2.22
N ALA A 160 -2.22 -1.37 -1.29
CA ALA A 160 -2.46 -1.35 0.17
C ALA A 160 -2.53 0.07 0.75
N THR A 161 -2.86 1.07 -0.06
CA THR A 161 -3.09 2.44 0.40
C THR A 161 -4.50 2.58 0.99
N LYS A 162 -4.66 3.31 2.08
CA LYS A 162 -5.91 3.47 2.87
C LYS A 162 -7.18 3.74 2.04
N ALA A 163 -7.07 4.39 0.88
CA ALA A 163 -8.24 4.65 0.02
C ALA A 163 -8.69 3.43 -0.81
N THR A 164 -7.87 2.38 -0.90
CA THR A 164 -8.06 1.24 -1.80
C THR A 164 -7.88 -0.12 -1.14
N ASP A 165 -7.47 -0.15 0.11
CA ASP A 165 -7.06 -1.36 0.83
C ASP A 165 -8.20 -2.06 1.59
N ALA A 166 -9.42 -1.50 1.59
CA ALA A 166 -10.60 -2.10 2.21
C ALA A 166 -11.76 -2.24 1.21
N LEU A 167 -12.53 -3.32 1.36
CA LEU A 167 -13.68 -3.61 0.52
C LEU A 167 -14.81 -4.24 1.34
N ASP A 168 -16.00 -3.65 1.28
CA ASP A 168 -17.22 -4.28 1.76
C ASP A 168 -17.88 -5.07 0.62
N PHE A 169 -18.23 -6.34 0.88
CA PHE A 169 -18.84 -7.23 -0.10
C PHE A 169 -19.85 -8.15 0.58
N GLN A 170 -20.72 -8.79 -0.21
CA GLN A 170 -21.60 -9.86 0.27
C GLN A 170 -20.94 -11.20 -0.03
N ASP A 171 -20.87 -12.04 0.99
CA ASP A 171 -20.37 -13.41 0.86
C ASP A 171 -21.41 -14.33 0.18
N SER A 172 -21.09 -15.61 0.06
CA SER A 172 -21.96 -16.62 -0.54
C SER A 172 -23.26 -16.88 0.25
N GLN A 173 -23.36 -16.39 1.48
CA GLN A 173 -24.54 -16.48 2.35
C GLN A 173 -25.38 -15.20 2.32
N GLY A 174 -24.91 -14.16 1.61
CA GLY A 174 -25.56 -12.86 1.52
C GLY A 174 -25.28 -11.94 2.72
N GLU A 175 -24.33 -12.32 3.58
CA GLU A 175 -23.90 -11.48 4.69
C GLU A 175 -22.86 -10.45 4.25
N THR A 176 -22.95 -9.24 4.79
CA THR A 176 -21.95 -8.20 4.51
C THR A 176 -20.68 -8.50 5.27
N GLN A 177 -19.60 -8.70 4.53
CA GLN A 177 -18.25 -8.94 5.02
C GLN A 177 -17.35 -7.79 4.63
N ARG A 178 -16.27 -7.60 5.40
CA ARG A 178 -15.22 -6.64 5.09
C ARG A 178 -13.89 -7.35 4.89
N ALA A 179 -13.26 -7.11 3.78
CA ALA A 179 -11.92 -7.62 3.47
C ALA A 179 -10.92 -6.48 3.32
N TYR A 180 -9.68 -6.77 3.68
CA TYR A 180 -8.54 -5.86 3.54
C TYR A 180 -7.53 -6.43 2.57
N ARG A 181 -6.85 -5.54 1.86
CA ARG A 181 -5.61 -5.83 1.16
C ARG A 181 -4.45 -5.53 2.07
N VAL A 182 -3.50 -6.44 2.11
CA VAL A 182 -2.24 -6.25 2.82
C VAL A 182 -1.08 -6.48 1.88
N PHE A 183 -0.06 -5.66 2.02
CA PHE A 183 1.20 -5.81 1.31
C PHE A 183 2.28 -6.25 2.29
N ILE A 184 3.02 -7.28 1.95
CA ILE A 184 4.20 -7.72 2.69
C ILE A 184 5.41 -7.39 1.82
N THR A 185 6.35 -6.63 2.38
CA THR A 185 7.54 -6.20 1.65
C THR A 185 8.42 -7.36 1.24
N PRO A 186 9.34 -7.17 0.27
CA PRO A 186 10.51 -8.01 0.14
C PRO A 186 11.22 -8.17 1.49
N GLU A 187 12.07 -9.16 1.60
CA GLU A 187 13.00 -9.30 2.72
C GLU A 187 14.02 -8.17 2.68
N PHE A 188 14.27 -7.56 3.82
CA PHE A 188 15.21 -6.48 3.99
C PHE A 188 16.23 -6.83 5.08
N GLU A 189 17.53 -6.68 4.76
CA GLU A 189 18.61 -6.84 5.72
C GLU A 189 18.87 -5.52 6.45
N ASN A 190 18.57 -5.47 7.75
CA ASN A 190 18.92 -4.34 8.60
C ASN A 190 20.15 -4.70 9.45
N TRP A 191 21.31 -4.34 8.96
CA TRP A 191 22.58 -4.57 9.65
C TRP A 191 22.74 -3.75 10.94
N ARG A 192 21.96 -2.67 11.10
CA ARG A 192 21.94 -1.82 12.30
C ARG A 192 21.08 -2.40 13.41
N ALA A 193 20.07 -3.22 13.06
CA ALA A 193 19.15 -3.74 14.05
C ALA A 193 19.90 -4.40 15.22
N GLU A 194 19.50 -4.03 16.44
CA GLU A 194 19.97 -4.69 17.65
C GLU A 194 19.40 -6.12 17.72
N GLY A 195 20.17 -7.05 18.25
CA GLY A 195 19.74 -8.44 18.38
C GLY A 195 20.15 -9.36 17.22
N PRO A 196 19.76 -10.65 17.29
CA PRO A 196 20.22 -11.69 16.39
C PRO A 196 19.50 -11.70 15.03
N ILE A 197 18.32 -11.13 14.95
CA ILE A 197 17.52 -11.10 13.72
C ILE A 197 17.95 -9.89 12.90
N LYS A 198 18.42 -10.14 11.68
CA LYS A 198 18.87 -9.09 10.76
C LYS A 198 17.93 -8.94 9.57
N ASN A 199 17.25 -10.00 9.18
CA ASN A 199 16.38 -10.04 8.03
C ASN A 199 14.92 -9.91 8.45
N TRP A 200 14.28 -8.85 7.98
CA TRP A 200 12.92 -8.47 8.34
C TRP A 200 12.02 -8.32 7.12
N ARG A 201 10.73 -8.47 7.33
CA ARG A 201 9.68 -8.04 6.41
C ARG A 201 8.71 -7.13 7.14
N MET A 202 8.07 -6.27 6.39
CA MET A 202 7.04 -5.39 6.90
C MET A 202 5.69 -5.76 6.27
N LEU A 203 4.67 -5.95 7.09
CA LEU A 203 3.30 -5.98 6.65
C LEU A 203 2.76 -4.55 6.67
N TRP A 204 2.28 -4.10 5.54
CA TRP A 204 1.69 -2.80 5.29
C TRP A 204 0.24 -2.96 4.86
N GLY A 205 -0.67 -2.17 5.46
CA GLY A 205 -2.10 -2.21 5.17
C GLY A 205 -2.81 -1.36 6.21
N ASN A 206 -2.92 -0.05 5.93
CA ASN A 206 -3.37 0.93 6.90
C ASN A 206 -4.75 0.61 7.50
N SER A 207 -5.74 0.22 6.68
CA SER A 207 -7.05 -0.12 7.21
C SER A 207 -7.04 -1.42 8.01
N PHE A 208 -6.27 -2.42 7.59
CA PHE A 208 -6.13 -3.68 8.32
C PHE A 208 -5.52 -3.48 9.71
N LEU A 209 -4.42 -2.72 9.78
CA LEU A 209 -3.72 -2.46 11.04
C LEU A 209 -4.46 -1.46 11.94
N ASP A 210 -5.29 -0.59 11.37
CA ASP A 210 -6.08 0.40 12.11
C ASP A 210 -7.25 -0.25 12.84
N GLU A 211 -8.05 -1.06 12.13
CA GLU A 211 -9.26 -1.67 12.70
C GLU A 211 -8.98 -2.81 13.68
N LEU A 212 -7.91 -3.58 13.45
CA LEU A 212 -7.60 -4.73 14.28
C LEU A 212 -6.64 -4.43 15.44
N TRP A 213 -6.34 -3.17 15.70
CA TRP A 213 -5.43 -2.75 16.78
C TRP A 213 -4.09 -3.49 16.72
N GLY A 214 -3.18 -2.97 15.95
CA GLY A 214 -1.87 -3.57 15.64
C GLY A 214 -1.05 -4.07 16.83
N PHE A 215 -1.25 -3.51 18.03
CA PHE A 215 -0.64 -4.02 19.28
C PHE A 215 -0.99 -5.49 19.54
N GLY A 216 -2.28 -5.83 19.48
CA GLY A 216 -2.75 -7.22 19.67
C GLY A 216 -2.22 -8.13 18.56
N LEU A 217 -2.20 -7.63 17.32
CA LEU A 217 -1.67 -8.38 16.18
C LEU A 217 -0.18 -8.71 16.34
N ALA A 218 0.64 -7.75 16.77
CA ALA A 218 2.06 -8.00 17.02
C ALA A 218 2.26 -9.04 18.13
N THR A 219 1.51 -8.93 19.23
CA THR A 219 1.58 -9.89 20.32
C THR A 219 1.22 -11.30 19.87
N GLU A 220 0.10 -11.45 19.13
CA GLU A 220 -0.34 -12.75 18.58
C GLU A 220 0.66 -13.31 17.58
N LEU A 221 1.16 -12.48 16.66
CA LEU A 221 2.13 -12.90 15.65
C LEU A 221 3.47 -13.31 16.26
N SER A 222 3.88 -12.68 17.36
CA SER A 222 5.12 -13.04 18.03
C SER A 222 5.13 -14.46 18.59
N LYS A 223 3.98 -15.10 18.79
CA LYS A 223 3.89 -16.50 19.26
C LYS A 223 4.52 -17.47 18.26
N PRO A 224 4.09 -17.53 16.98
CA PRO A 224 4.71 -18.40 15.98
C PRO A 224 6.02 -17.85 15.41
N CYS A 225 6.16 -16.52 15.30
CA CYS A 225 7.33 -15.89 14.69
C CYS A 225 8.51 -15.71 15.66
N GLY A 226 8.28 -15.88 16.97
CA GLY A 226 9.26 -15.59 18.01
C GLY A 226 9.32 -14.11 18.37
N GLU A 227 9.26 -13.22 17.40
CA GLU A 227 9.30 -11.75 17.60
C GLU A 227 8.43 -11.06 16.54
N ALA A 228 7.73 -9.98 16.93
CA ALA A 228 7.00 -9.10 16.04
C ALA A 228 6.87 -7.70 16.64
N HIS A 229 6.97 -6.67 15.80
CA HIS A 229 6.94 -5.27 16.20
C HIS A 229 5.82 -4.54 15.47
N PHE A 230 5.12 -3.67 16.20
CA PHE A 230 4.12 -2.80 15.60
C PHE A 230 4.48 -1.34 15.82
N TYR A 231 4.26 -0.53 14.80
CA TYR A 231 4.62 0.88 14.79
C TYR A 231 3.49 1.73 14.21
N ILE A 232 3.33 2.92 14.76
CA ILE A 232 2.50 3.99 14.22
C ILE A 232 3.35 5.25 14.15
N LEU A 233 3.23 5.96 13.03
CA LEU A 233 3.66 7.35 12.90
C LEU A 233 2.56 8.10 12.16
N ASP A 234 1.89 9.01 12.83
CA ASP A 234 0.88 9.89 12.26
C ASP A 234 1.16 11.35 12.68
N PRO A 235 2.03 12.05 11.93
CA PRO A 235 2.43 13.41 12.27
C PRO A 235 1.29 14.42 12.12
N TYR A 236 0.17 14.06 11.46
CA TYR A 236 -0.98 14.94 11.33
C TYR A 236 -1.87 14.97 12.57
N ASN A 237 -1.81 13.91 13.39
CA ASN A 237 -2.58 13.78 14.63
C ASN A 237 -1.69 13.67 15.86
N ASP A 238 -0.39 13.97 15.74
CA ASP A 238 0.62 13.80 16.80
C ASP A 238 0.56 12.41 17.46
N SER A 239 0.19 11.39 16.66
CA SER A 239 0.03 10.04 17.14
C SER A 239 1.24 9.21 16.75
N GLU A 240 1.88 8.68 17.76
CA GLU A 240 3.08 7.89 17.63
C GLU A 240 3.07 6.72 18.61
N CYS A 241 3.49 5.55 18.14
CA CYS A 241 3.77 4.44 19.04
C CYS A 241 4.72 3.43 18.43
N TRP A 242 5.35 2.66 19.29
CA TRP A 242 6.02 1.42 18.93
C TRP A 242 5.79 0.36 20.01
N HIS A 243 5.66 -0.89 19.58
CA HIS A 243 5.28 -2.02 20.41
C HIS A 243 6.06 -3.25 19.99
N ILE A 244 6.83 -3.79 20.93
CA ILE A 244 7.72 -4.91 20.73
C ILE A 244 7.19 -6.11 21.50
N ALA A 245 6.91 -7.19 20.79
CA ALA A 245 6.43 -8.44 21.38
C ALA A 245 7.35 -9.62 21.05
N ARG A 246 7.59 -10.49 22.03
CA ARG A 246 8.38 -11.72 21.88
C ARG A 246 7.63 -12.90 22.50
N ASN A 247 7.52 -14.00 21.75
CA ASN A 247 6.91 -15.24 22.21
C ASN A 247 5.52 -15.06 22.86
N GLY A 248 4.72 -14.15 22.32
CA GLY A 248 3.36 -13.84 22.81
C GLY A 248 3.30 -12.89 24.01
N HIS A 249 4.39 -12.25 24.38
CA HIS A 249 4.47 -11.30 25.48
C HIS A 249 4.99 -9.94 25.02
N VAL A 250 4.40 -8.88 25.57
CA VAL A 250 4.91 -7.52 25.39
C VAL A 250 6.25 -7.39 26.12
N VAL A 251 7.29 -6.99 25.40
CA VAL A 251 8.62 -6.72 25.96
C VAL A 251 8.74 -5.25 26.30
N ARG A 252 8.37 -4.39 25.35
CA ARG A 252 8.39 -2.94 25.53
C ARG A 252 7.33 -2.32 24.62
N SER A 253 6.67 -1.28 25.13
CA SER A 253 5.73 -0.49 24.34
C SER A 253 5.79 0.96 24.78
N TYR A 254 5.64 1.85 23.81
CA TYR A 254 5.46 3.29 23.97
C TYR A 254 4.31 3.76 23.09
N GLY A 255 3.52 4.71 23.58
CA GLY A 255 2.48 5.34 22.78
C GLY A 255 2.06 6.68 23.36
N THR A 256 1.98 7.70 22.50
CA THR A 256 1.66 9.10 22.85
C THR A 256 0.35 9.23 23.62
N TYR A 257 -0.64 8.36 23.29
CA TYR A 257 -1.98 8.38 23.91
C TYR A 257 -2.29 7.09 24.69
N ALA A 258 -1.28 6.25 24.95
CA ALA A 258 -1.48 5.02 25.70
C ALA A 258 -1.49 5.29 27.21
N GLU A 259 -2.27 4.52 27.96
CA GLU A 259 -2.25 4.52 29.42
C GLU A 259 -2.04 3.08 29.94
N PRO A 260 -0.89 2.76 30.53
CA PRO A 260 0.26 3.64 30.72
C PRO A 260 0.99 3.95 29.42
N GLN A 261 1.65 5.10 29.34
CA GLN A 261 2.40 5.52 28.14
C GLN A 261 3.55 4.57 27.81
N PHE A 262 4.14 3.98 28.83
CA PHE A 262 5.20 2.99 28.72
C PHE A 262 4.79 1.65 29.35
N VAL A 263 5.18 0.55 28.70
CA VAL A 263 5.06 -0.80 29.22
C VAL A 263 6.40 -1.52 29.06
N GLY A 264 6.83 -2.26 30.07
CA GLY A 264 8.05 -3.06 30.05
C GLY A 264 9.32 -2.28 30.35
N GLU A 265 10.45 -3.00 30.40
CA GLU A 265 11.76 -2.40 30.69
C GLU A 265 12.36 -1.78 29.43
N ARG A 266 13.17 -0.74 29.60
CA ARG A 266 13.85 -0.05 28.50
C ARG A 266 14.76 -0.98 27.72
N LEU A 267 14.75 -0.78 26.41
CA LEU A 267 15.68 -1.48 25.51
C LEU A 267 17.01 -0.73 25.39
N PRO A 268 18.11 -1.42 25.04
CA PRO A 268 19.44 -0.79 25.00
C PRO A 268 19.52 0.45 24.11
N PHE A 269 18.83 0.45 22.95
CA PHE A 269 18.86 1.59 22.04
C PHE A 269 18.22 2.87 22.62
N GLU A 270 17.32 2.75 23.60
CA GLU A 270 16.66 3.90 24.24
C GLU A 270 17.62 4.72 25.12
N VAL A 271 18.66 4.09 25.65
CA VAL A 271 19.58 4.71 26.64
C VAL A 271 20.27 5.96 26.10
N GLN A 272 20.70 5.94 24.85
CA GLN A 272 21.38 7.09 24.23
C GLN A 272 20.48 8.34 24.09
N TYR A 273 19.17 8.15 23.98
CA TYR A 273 18.20 9.26 23.88
C TYR A 273 17.88 9.87 25.23
N LEU A 274 17.91 9.06 26.28
CA LEU A 274 17.72 9.52 27.67
C LEU A 274 18.89 10.39 28.14
N GLU A 275 20.12 10.07 27.74
CA GLU A 275 21.29 10.88 28.05
C GLU A 275 21.17 12.30 27.45
N ILE A 276 20.48 12.46 26.32
CA ILE A 276 20.22 13.76 25.68
C ILE A 276 19.14 14.53 26.44
N ALA A 277 18.11 13.87 26.95
CA ALA A 277 17.01 14.47 27.70
C ALA A 277 17.40 14.90 29.14
N GLY A 278 18.47 14.34 29.69
CA GLY A 278 19.06 14.74 30.97
C GLY A 278 18.43 14.13 32.21
N ASP A 279 17.12 13.95 32.26
CA ASP A 279 16.38 13.38 33.40
C ASP A 279 15.37 12.35 32.92
N GLU A 280 15.43 11.12 33.45
CA GLU A 280 14.53 10.03 33.12
C GLU A 280 13.05 10.36 33.40
N GLU A 281 12.79 11.03 34.53
CA GLU A 281 11.42 11.37 34.95
C GLU A 281 10.81 12.47 34.06
N GLU A 282 11.63 13.43 33.59
CA GLU A 282 11.20 14.44 32.64
C GLU A 282 11.00 13.84 31.24
N ALA A 283 11.90 12.97 30.76
CA ALA A 283 11.77 12.29 29.49
C ALA A 283 10.49 11.46 29.42
N GLU A 284 10.17 10.70 30.47
CA GLU A 284 8.92 9.94 30.57
C GLU A 284 7.67 10.83 30.62
N LYS A 285 7.74 11.93 31.36
CA LYS A 285 6.60 12.83 31.57
C LYS A 285 6.22 13.64 30.32
N TYR A 286 7.20 14.02 29.52
CA TYR A 286 6.99 14.88 28.35
C TYR A 286 7.24 14.19 27.02
N ALA A 287 7.54 12.89 27.03
CA ALA A 287 8.01 12.11 25.89
C ALA A 287 9.27 12.71 25.22
N GLU A 288 9.94 13.66 25.87
CA GLU A 288 11.21 14.22 25.42
C GLU A 288 12.32 13.17 25.56
N GLY A 289 13.09 12.96 24.51
CA GLY A 289 14.15 11.95 24.48
C GLY A 289 13.66 10.51 24.26
N VAL A 290 12.38 10.30 24.03
CA VAL A 290 11.88 8.99 23.56
C VAL A 290 12.13 8.88 22.06
N PRO A 291 12.78 7.77 21.59
CA PRO A 291 12.96 7.55 20.18
C PRO A 291 11.60 7.46 19.45
N ASP A 292 11.48 8.15 18.33
CA ASP A 292 10.30 8.05 17.48
C ASP A 292 10.15 6.65 16.87
N ALA A 293 8.97 6.38 16.28
CA ALA A 293 8.66 5.06 15.72
C ALA A 293 9.63 4.66 14.59
N PHE A 294 10.14 5.61 13.82
CA PHE A 294 11.17 5.35 12.80
C PHE A 294 12.49 4.96 13.43
N THR A 295 12.94 5.75 14.40
CA THR A 295 14.19 5.49 15.12
C THR A 295 14.13 4.13 15.82
N ALA A 296 13.02 3.81 16.46
CA ALA A 296 12.81 2.51 17.07
C ALA A 296 12.85 1.37 16.02
N ALA A 297 12.18 1.55 14.88
CA ALA A 297 12.19 0.57 13.79
C ALA A 297 13.59 0.36 13.21
N ASP A 298 14.34 1.43 12.96
CA ASP A 298 15.69 1.37 12.41
C ASP A 298 16.68 0.64 13.35
N ASN A 299 16.50 0.79 14.66
CA ASN A 299 17.33 0.10 15.65
C ASN A 299 16.90 -1.34 15.93
N LEU A 300 15.65 -1.69 15.68
CA LEU A 300 15.10 -2.98 16.11
C LEU A 300 14.72 -3.92 14.97
N SER A 301 14.22 -3.38 13.83
CA SER A 301 13.70 -4.21 12.74
C SER A 301 13.76 -3.52 11.38
N ILE A 302 12.64 -2.98 10.91
CA ILE A 302 12.51 -2.31 9.61
C ILE A 302 11.46 -1.19 9.71
N GLY A 303 11.79 0.00 9.19
CA GLY A 303 10.87 1.13 9.00
C GLY A 303 10.49 1.36 7.55
N PRO A 304 9.37 2.09 7.29
CA PRO A 304 9.06 2.59 5.96
C PRO A 304 10.11 3.61 5.52
N GLY A 305 10.21 3.81 4.22
CA GLY A 305 11.19 4.71 3.63
C GLY A 305 11.85 4.08 2.41
N PRO A 306 12.92 4.65 1.91
CA PRO A 306 13.68 4.08 0.80
C PRO A 306 14.41 2.82 1.27
N MET A 307 14.13 1.71 0.59
CA MET A 307 14.86 0.45 0.75
C MET A 307 15.84 0.32 -0.42
N LEU A 308 17.12 0.10 -0.12
CA LEU A 308 18.12 -0.07 -1.15
C LEU A 308 17.99 -1.47 -1.77
N ALA A 309 18.23 -1.55 -3.07
CA ALA A 309 18.14 -2.82 -3.79
C ALA A 309 19.16 -3.87 -3.30
N GLU A 310 20.31 -3.41 -2.81
CA GLU A 310 21.38 -4.26 -2.27
C GLU A 310 21.01 -4.91 -0.94
N ASP A 311 20.15 -4.27 -0.15
CA ASP A 311 19.67 -4.77 1.14
C ASP A 311 18.32 -5.51 1.02
N THR A 312 17.78 -5.62 -0.21
CA THR A 312 16.43 -6.13 -0.46
C THR A 312 16.47 -7.45 -1.23
N HIS A 313 15.82 -8.49 -0.73
CA HIS A 313 15.85 -9.83 -1.31
C HIS A 313 14.46 -10.39 -1.59
N GLY A 314 14.28 -10.97 -2.77
CA GLY A 314 13.04 -11.61 -3.21
C GLY A 314 11.90 -10.63 -3.52
N PRO A 315 10.69 -11.14 -3.79
CA PRO A 315 9.52 -10.34 -4.09
C PRO A 315 8.83 -9.81 -2.84
N GLY A 316 8.06 -8.74 -3.00
CA GLY A 316 6.97 -8.43 -2.10
C GLY A 316 5.76 -9.36 -2.36
N TRP A 317 4.81 -9.37 -1.44
CA TRP A 317 3.62 -10.21 -1.51
C TRP A 317 2.35 -9.38 -1.26
N LEU A 318 1.35 -9.58 -2.09
CA LEU A 318 0.03 -8.99 -1.91
C LEU A 318 -0.95 -10.09 -1.55
N ALA A 319 -1.79 -9.83 -0.55
CA ALA A 319 -2.77 -10.77 -0.05
C ALA A 319 -4.09 -10.07 0.32
N THR A 320 -5.13 -10.86 0.60
CA THR A 320 -6.41 -10.39 1.16
C THR A 320 -6.74 -11.15 2.43
N THR A 321 -7.54 -10.56 3.29
CA THR A 321 -7.93 -11.15 4.59
C THR A 321 -9.17 -12.03 4.50
N HIS A 322 -9.77 -12.21 3.33
CA HIS A 322 -10.97 -13.04 3.16
C HIS A 322 -10.89 -13.85 1.85
N PRO A 323 -11.23 -15.17 1.89
CA PRO A 323 -11.12 -16.05 0.72
C PRO A 323 -12.08 -15.67 -0.42
N ASP A 324 -13.27 -15.19 -0.09
CA ASP A 324 -14.31 -14.86 -1.06
C ASP A 324 -14.26 -13.37 -1.49
N ALA A 325 -13.26 -12.63 -1.00
CA ALA A 325 -13.11 -11.24 -1.38
C ALA A 325 -12.90 -11.10 -2.89
N PRO A 326 -13.80 -10.42 -3.61
CA PRO A 326 -13.67 -10.24 -5.05
C PRO A 326 -12.50 -9.29 -5.33
N HIS A 327 -11.35 -9.85 -5.65
CA HIS A 327 -10.10 -9.10 -5.92
C HIS A 327 -10.27 -7.93 -6.88
N THR A 328 -11.17 -8.11 -7.84
CA THR A 328 -11.47 -7.19 -8.91
C THR A 328 -12.21 -5.94 -8.46
N ARG A 329 -12.81 -5.97 -7.28
CA ARG A 329 -13.56 -4.85 -6.72
C ARG A 329 -12.70 -3.93 -5.84
N PHE A 330 -11.52 -4.38 -5.45
CA PHE A 330 -10.55 -3.49 -4.85
C PHE A 330 -10.02 -2.50 -5.89
N LYS A 331 -10.09 -1.23 -5.60
CA LYS A 331 -9.58 -0.18 -6.49
C LYS A 331 -8.05 -0.09 -6.41
N GLY A 332 -7.41 0.41 -7.48
CA GLY A 332 -5.98 0.70 -7.50
C GLY A 332 -5.07 -0.53 -7.47
N ALA A 333 -5.45 -1.58 -8.17
CA ALA A 333 -4.84 -2.88 -7.99
C ALA A 333 -3.45 -3.08 -8.56
N LEU A 334 -3.02 -2.40 -9.61
CA LEU A 334 -1.75 -2.75 -10.26
C LEU A 334 -1.17 -1.63 -11.14
N PRO A 335 -0.36 -0.70 -10.67
CA PRO A 335 0.61 -0.06 -11.57
C PRO A 335 1.57 -1.15 -12.04
N ILE A 336 1.58 -1.38 -13.35
CA ILE A 336 2.47 -2.33 -14.01
C ILE A 336 3.81 -1.66 -14.30
#